data_6a9e4233d5d49a1b90ead6c3210e290d
#
_entry.id   6a9e4233d5d49a1b90ead6c3210e290d
#
_cell.length_a   1.000
_cell.length_b   1.000
_cell.length_c   1.000
_cell.angle_alpha   90.00
_cell.angle_beta   90.00
_cell.angle_gamma   90.00
#
_symmetry.space_group_name_H-M   'P 1'
#
loop_
_entity.id
_entity.type
_entity.pdbx_description
1 polymer ?
#
loop_
_entity_poly.entity_id
_entity_poly.type
_entity_poly.pdbx_seq_one_letter_code
_entity_poly.pdbx_strand_id
1 'polypeptide(L)'
;MPSDLSQSAPWTRAKSVLAIRPELPQIMLVTGVSGFLLATANATFFTRVYDHLDGAPLLVASVAVMAFAAILFCISVFTLPWLVRPVLALALILGAVAAHFQDRLGVVIDRDMLQNALNTTGNESRHLFTTDFVLHLVIFGLLPAALVLWVKIRPMRWWMHLLHYPLTLALALVLFLTALMVDNRSFTSMFRERREISSSVIPATPIVGAVRLAKLIFVTNTLVAAPIGEDAVKGPLITAAEKPTLTLIVVGETSRAANWSLGGYDRPTNPELAKRDIVYFDRVRSCGTSTAVSLPCMFAHYGMDNHSQTAARSHQNLLDVLAKTGFDTRWYDNNTGSLGSAARISETRFGAADDPLACARGECVDAVFLPKLDKALAEITTDTVIVYHQIGSHGPAYYLRYPTEFRPFADDCRSADFGACTPQQIVNAYDNTIAYTDQFLASLIDKLGAQDRVLTSMLYVSDHGESLGEGGIYLHAAPYFMAPDVQTEVPMVLWTSPAYRQAFGLNQGCITAKAKAGGLTHDAVFHTVLGLADVQTDLHSPVLDLTEGCHANPS
;
A
#
# COMPACT_ATOMS: atom_id res chain seq x y z
N MET A 1 25.36 -19.40 -73.40
CA MET A 1 25.69 -19.69 -72.00
C MET A 1 25.23 -18.53 -71.18
N PRO A 2 24.18 -18.64 -70.40
CA PRO A 2 23.85 -17.67 -69.38
C PRO A 2 24.24 -18.22 -67.99
N SER A 3 24.97 -17.45 -67.23
CA SER A 3 25.40 -17.71 -65.89
C SER A 3 24.26 -17.45 -64.89
N ASP A 4 23.77 -18.50 -64.29
CA ASP A 4 22.87 -18.45 -63.12
C ASP A 4 23.60 -17.91 -61.89
N LEU A 5 23.34 -16.67 -61.53
CA LEU A 5 23.61 -16.11 -60.19
C LEU A 5 22.31 -16.14 -59.40
N SER A 6 22.01 -17.28 -58.80
CA SER A 6 20.96 -17.35 -57.76
C SER A 6 21.44 -16.65 -56.48
N GLN A 7 21.12 -15.36 -56.34
CA GLN A 7 21.23 -14.66 -55.08
C GLN A 7 20.19 -15.27 -54.12
N SER A 8 20.64 -16.10 -53.20
CA SER A 8 19.81 -16.57 -52.08
C SER A 8 19.35 -15.38 -51.24
N ALA A 9 18.04 -15.15 -51.16
CA ALA A 9 17.40 -14.07 -50.44
C ALA A 9 17.84 -14.06 -48.97
N PRO A 10 18.05 -12.87 -48.35
CA PRO A 10 18.53 -12.73 -46.97
C PRO A 10 17.65 -13.44 -45.94
N TRP A 11 16.37 -13.67 -46.23
CA TRP A 11 15.42 -14.42 -45.39
C TRP A 11 15.72 -15.92 -45.25
N THR A 12 16.39 -16.53 -46.18
CA THR A 12 16.81 -17.95 -46.12
C THR A 12 18.00 -18.12 -45.17
N ARG A 13 18.92 -17.17 -45.09
CA ARG A 13 19.99 -17.15 -44.08
C ARG A 13 19.49 -16.97 -42.64
N ALA A 14 18.51 -16.10 -42.43
CA ALA A 14 17.92 -15.91 -41.10
C ALA A 14 17.22 -17.18 -40.59
N LYS A 15 16.52 -17.91 -41.46
CA LYS A 15 15.90 -19.21 -41.12
C LYS A 15 16.93 -20.29 -40.79
N SER A 16 18.12 -20.30 -41.43
CA SER A 16 19.16 -21.28 -41.12
C SER A 16 19.89 -21.03 -39.81
N VAL A 17 20.07 -19.77 -39.39
CA VAL A 17 20.68 -19.41 -38.10
C VAL A 17 19.72 -19.75 -36.94
N LEU A 18 18.42 -19.53 -37.12
CA LEU A 18 17.39 -19.89 -36.12
C LEU A 18 17.18 -21.41 -36.00
N ALA A 19 17.61 -22.21 -37.01
CA ALA A 19 17.51 -23.67 -36.96
C ALA A 19 18.57 -24.32 -36.05
N ILE A 20 19.71 -23.66 -35.78
CA ILE A 20 20.79 -24.17 -34.93
C ILE A 20 20.54 -23.69 -33.51
N ARG A 21 19.75 -24.45 -32.76
CA ARG A 21 19.51 -24.15 -31.32
C ARG A 21 20.68 -24.70 -30.50
N PRO A 22 21.36 -23.85 -29.68
CA PRO A 22 22.43 -24.33 -28.81
C PRO A 22 21.89 -25.31 -27.78
N GLU A 23 22.63 -26.36 -27.48
CA GLU A 23 22.30 -27.32 -26.43
C GLU A 23 23.18 -27.09 -25.21
N LEU A 24 22.53 -26.72 -24.09
CA LEU A 24 23.22 -26.45 -22.83
C LEU A 24 22.80 -27.44 -21.73
N PRO A 25 23.72 -27.83 -20.86
CA PRO A 25 23.35 -28.52 -19.62
C PRO A 25 22.40 -27.65 -18.75
N GLN A 26 21.43 -28.28 -18.09
CA GLN A 26 20.48 -27.58 -17.23
C GLN A 26 21.17 -26.67 -16.20
N ILE A 27 22.22 -27.17 -15.55
CA ILE A 27 22.96 -26.40 -14.54
C ILE A 27 23.58 -25.13 -15.11
N MET A 28 24.15 -25.17 -16.31
CA MET A 28 24.70 -23.96 -16.93
C MET A 28 23.65 -22.91 -17.21
N LEU A 29 22.45 -23.34 -17.62
CA LEU A 29 21.35 -22.41 -17.90
C LEU A 29 20.82 -21.78 -16.60
N VAL A 30 20.64 -22.58 -15.54
CA VAL A 30 20.21 -22.08 -14.22
C VAL A 30 21.25 -21.14 -13.62
N THR A 31 22.54 -21.52 -13.64
CA THR A 31 23.65 -20.70 -13.15
C THR A 31 23.80 -19.40 -13.93
N GLY A 32 23.69 -19.48 -15.27
CA GLY A 32 23.77 -18.30 -16.15
C GLY A 32 22.63 -17.31 -15.90
N VAL A 33 21.40 -17.79 -15.76
CA VAL A 33 20.24 -16.93 -15.43
C VAL A 33 20.38 -16.35 -14.03
N SER A 34 20.85 -17.12 -13.04
CA SER A 34 21.10 -16.59 -11.68
C SER A 34 22.15 -15.48 -11.67
N GLY A 35 23.24 -15.65 -12.43
CA GLY A 35 24.27 -14.62 -12.60
C GLY A 35 23.76 -13.38 -13.34
N PHE A 36 22.94 -13.56 -14.37
CA PHE A 36 22.31 -12.47 -15.10
C PHE A 36 21.38 -11.66 -14.18
N LEU A 37 20.50 -12.33 -13.42
CA LEU A 37 19.62 -11.65 -12.46
C LEU A 37 20.39 -10.94 -11.35
N LEU A 38 21.48 -11.55 -10.84
CA LEU A 38 22.34 -10.87 -9.86
C LEU A 38 22.89 -9.57 -10.44
N ALA A 39 23.37 -9.59 -11.66
CA ALA A 39 24.03 -8.44 -12.28
C ALA A 39 23.07 -7.33 -12.74
N THR A 40 21.84 -7.69 -13.16
CA THR A 40 20.91 -6.75 -13.80
C THR A 40 19.70 -6.37 -12.97
N ALA A 41 19.39 -7.15 -11.92
CA ALA A 41 18.19 -6.94 -11.12
C ALA A 41 18.49 -6.54 -9.66
N ASN A 42 19.74 -6.27 -9.30
CA ASN A 42 20.14 -6.05 -7.91
C ASN A 42 20.99 -4.78 -7.71
N ALA A 43 20.78 -3.74 -8.51
CA ALA A 43 21.54 -2.49 -8.39
C ALA A 43 21.33 -1.84 -7.02
N THR A 44 20.09 -1.66 -6.58
CA THR A 44 19.73 -1.13 -5.26
C THR A 44 20.33 -1.95 -4.11
N PHE A 45 20.31 -3.29 -4.22
CA PHE A 45 20.94 -4.17 -3.24
C PHE A 45 22.44 -3.88 -3.10
N PHE A 46 23.16 -3.82 -4.23
CA PHE A 46 24.60 -3.57 -4.20
C PHE A 46 24.95 -2.17 -3.72
N THR A 47 24.16 -1.15 -4.05
CA THR A 47 24.35 0.20 -3.52
C THR A 47 24.27 0.19 -1.99
N ARG A 48 23.21 -0.39 -1.42
CA ARG A 48 23.02 -0.51 0.04
C ARG A 48 24.14 -1.31 0.72
N VAL A 49 24.61 -2.39 0.10
CA VAL A 49 25.75 -3.20 0.60
C VAL A 49 27.04 -2.40 0.58
N TYR A 50 27.32 -1.70 -0.52
CA TYR A 50 28.53 -0.91 -0.70
C TYR A 50 28.60 0.22 0.34
N ASP A 51 27.51 0.95 0.53
CA ASP A 51 27.42 2.04 1.50
C ASP A 51 27.59 1.55 2.95
N HIS A 52 27.01 0.38 3.28
CA HIS A 52 27.10 -0.17 4.64
C HIS A 52 28.48 -0.74 4.97
N LEU A 53 29.18 -1.29 3.99
CA LEU A 53 30.50 -1.92 4.17
C LEU A 53 31.66 -0.94 3.83
N ASP A 54 31.38 0.37 3.71
CA ASP A 54 32.37 1.39 3.35
C ASP A 54 33.21 1.02 2.12
N GLY A 55 32.63 0.29 1.18
CA GLY A 55 33.25 -0.15 -0.05
C GLY A 55 34.33 -1.23 0.12
N ALA A 56 34.42 -1.90 1.26
CA ALA A 56 35.41 -2.96 1.51
C ALA A 56 35.32 -4.10 0.46
N PRO A 57 36.27 -4.25 -0.49
CA PRO A 57 36.04 -5.04 -1.70
C PRO A 57 35.87 -6.55 -1.43
N LEU A 58 36.56 -7.08 -0.42
CA LEU A 58 36.43 -8.50 -0.06
C LEU A 58 35.07 -8.80 0.56
N LEU A 59 34.56 -7.89 1.40
CA LEU A 59 33.26 -8.06 2.05
C LEU A 59 32.13 -7.92 1.03
N VAL A 60 32.19 -6.90 0.16
CA VAL A 60 31.23 -6.72 -0.94
C VAL A 60 31.22 -7.93 -1.88
N ALA A 61 32.38 -8.46 -2.26
CA ALA A 61 32.48 -9.66 -3.07
C ALA A 61 31.89 -10.89 -2.37
N SER A 62 32.11 -11.03 -1.06
CA SER A 62 31.52 -12.13 -0.27
C SER A 62 29.99 -12.03 -0.21
N VAL A 63 29.44 -10.82 -0.04
CA VAL A 63 27.98 -10.60 -0.09
C VAL A 63 27.44 -10.88 -1.49
N ALA A 64 28.16 -10.52 -2.56
CA ALA A 64 27.75 -10.86 -3.93
C ALA A 64 27.68 -12.38 -4.15
N VAL A 65 28.64 -13.14 -3.60
CA VAL A 65 28.63 -14.61 -3.63
C VAL A 65 27.47 -15.18 -2.82
N MET A 66 27.18 -14.63 -1.64
CA MET A 66 26.00 -15.03 -0.85
C MET A 66 24.69 -14.76 -1.60
N ALA A 67 24.55 -13.57 -2.19
CA ALA A 67 23.36 -13.20 -2.98
C ALA A 67 23.20 -14.12 -4.22
N PHE A 68 24.30 -14.38 -4.94
CA PHE A 68 24.29 -15.33 -6.04
C PHE A 68 23.84 -16.72 -5.61
N ALA A 69 24.40 -17.23 -4.51
CA ALA A 69 24.06 -18.54 -3.96
C ALA A 69 22.56 -18.59 -3.52
N ALA A 70 22.06 -17.53 -2.91
CA ALA A 70 20.65 -17.43 -2.54
C ALA A 70 19.73 -17.43 -3.77
N ILE A 71 20.05 -16.65 -4.81
CA ILE A 71 19.30 -16.62 -6.08
C ILE A 71 19.33 -18.00 -6.73
N LEU A 72 20.51 -18.61 -6.85
CA LEU A 72 20.68 -19.94 -7.41
C LEU A 72 19.87 -20.99 -6.66
N PHE A 73 19.89 -20.95 -5.33
CA PHE A 73 19.09 -21.84 -4.47
C PHE A 73 17.58 -21.63 -4.72
N CYS A 74 17.09 -20.39 -4.61
CA CYS A 74 15.68 -20.07 -4.78
C CYS A 74 15.14 -20.50 -6.15
N ILE A 75 15.87 -20.22 -7.22
CA ILE A 75 15.46 -20.62 -8.58
C ILE A 75 15.53 -22.14 -8.72
N SER A 76 16.60 -22.78 -8.23
CA SER A 76 16.80 -24.22 -8.35
C SER A 76 15.69 -25.03 -7.69
N VAL A 77 15.10 -24.57 -6.57
CA VAL A 77 13.96 -25.23 -5.91
C VAL A 77 12.81 -25.50 -6.88
N PHE A 78 12.56 -24.60 -7.83
CA PHE A 78 11.45 -24.69 -8.79
C PHE A 78 11.85 -25.30 -10.14
N THR A 79 13.15 -25.54 -10.42
CA THR A 79 13.63 -26.02 -11.71
C THR A 79 13.62 -27.54 -11.84
N LEU A 80 12.43 -28.15 -11.72
CA LEU A 80 12.23 -29.55 -12.10
C LEU A 80 12.53 -29.75 -13.61
N PRO A 81 12.96 -30.92 -14.07
CA PRO A 81 13.48 -31.16 -15.43
C PRO A 81 12.59 -30.64 -16.57
N TRP A 82 11.29 -30.73 -16.42
CA TRP A 82 10.29 -30.27 -17.40
C TRP A 82 9.94 -28.77 -17.28
N LEU A 83 10.13 -28.19 -16.07
CA LEU A 83 9.77 -26.81 -15.75
C LEU A 83 10.93 -25.81 -15.87
N VAL A 84 12.16 -26.29 -16.10
CA VAL A 84 13.37 -25.42 -16.13
C VAL A 84 13.18 -24.18 -16.99
N ARG A 85 12.81 -24.34 -18.27
CA ARG A 85 12.67 -23.22 -19.18
C ARG A 85 11.55 -22.25 -18.80
N PRO A 86 10.32 -22.70 -18.53
CA PRO A 86 9.27 -21.78 -18.12
C PRO A 86 9.56 -21.10 -16.79
N VAL A 87 10.15 -21.78 -15.81
CA VAL A 87 10.55 -21.19 -14.53
C VAL A 87 11.62 -20.12 -14.72
N LEU A 88 12.67 -20.39 -15.49
CA LEU A 88 13.72 -19.41 -15.76
C LEU A 88 13.20 -18.20 -16.55
N ALA A 89 12.33 -18.42 -17.55
CA ALA A 89 11.71 -17.35 -18.30
C ALA A 89 10.83 -16.47 -17.38
N LEU A 90 10.04 -17.10 -16.52
CA LEU A 90 9.23 -16.38 -15.52
C LEU A 90 10.09 -15.60 -14.53
N ALA A 91 11.18 -16.21 -14.02
CA ALA A 91 12.11 -15.55 -13.10
C ALA A 91 12.76 -14.31 -13.72
N LEU A 92 13.12 -14.37 -15.02
CA LEU A 92 13.67 -13.22 -15.75
C LEU A 92 12.64 -12.10 -15.91
N ILE A 93 11.40 -12.43 -16.29
CA ILE A 93 10.33 -11.44 -16.47
C ILE A 93 9.99 -10.80 -15.12
N LEU A 94 9.71 -11.60 -14.09
CA LEU A 94 9.37 -11.10 -12.75
C LEU A 94 10.55 -10.37 -12.11
N GLY A 95 11.78 -10.85 -12.32
CA GLY A 95 12.98 -10.17 -11.86
C GLY A 95 13.16 -8.79 -12.49
N ALA A 96 12.92 -8.66 -13.80
CA ALA A 96 12.98 -7.36 -14.48
C ALA A 96 11.88 -6.39 -13.99
N VAL A 97 10.64 -6.88 -13.79
CA VAL A 97 9.56 -6.07 -13.23
C VAL A 97 9.93 -5.58 -11.82
N ALA A 98 10.34 -6.49 -10.94
CA ALA A 98 10.68 -6.15 -9.57
C ALA A 98 11.88 -5.18 -9.50
N ALA A 99 12.91 -5.40 -10.32
CA ALA A 99 14.07 -4.54 -10.40
C ALA A 99 13.72 -3.11 -10.83
N HIS A 100 12.87 -2.96 -11.83
CA HIS A 100 12.46 -1.64 -12.30
C HIS A 100 11.85 -0.81 -11.16
N PHE A 101 10.85 -1.36 -10.46
CA PHE A 101 10.19 -0.65 -9.37
C PHE A 101 11.11 -0.44 -8.16
N GLN A 102 11.93 -1.43 -7.81
CA GLN A 102 12.88 -1.30 -6.72
C GLN A 102 13.95 -0.23 -7.01
N ASP A 103 14.52 -0.22 -8.22
CA ASP A 103 15.61 0.68 -8.58
C ASP A 103 15.11 2.10 -8.85
N ARG A 104 13.85 2.28 -9.31
CA ARG A 104 13.28 3.60 -9.62
C ARG A 104 12.55 4.24 -8.45
N LEU A 105 11.88 3.44 -7.62
CA LEU A 105 11.02 3.94 -6.55
C LEU A 105 11.55 3.62 -5.16
N GLY A 106 12.65 2.84 -5.06
CA GLY A 106 13.24 2.42 -3.77
C GLY A 106 12.40 1.41 -2.98
N VAL A 107 11.28 0.94 -3.56
CA VAL A 107 10.33 0.03 -2.89
C VAL A 107 10.89 -1.38 -2.75
N VAL A 108 10.44 -2.10 -1.72
CA VAL A 108 10.76 -3.52 -1.52
C VAL A 108 9.57 -4.36 -1.98
N ILE A 109 9.83 -5.31 -2.90
CA ILE A 109 8.77 -6.19 -3.43
C ILE A 109 8.61 -7.40 -2.50
N ASP A 110 7.98 -7.17 -1.37
CA ASP A 110 7.67 -8.19 -0.38
C ASP A 110 6.20 -8.68 -0.46
N ARG A 111 5.71 -9.36 0.56
CA ARG A 111 4.33 -9.86 0.64
C ARG A 111 3.31 -8.71 0.57
N ASP A 112 3.55 -7.64 1.32
CA ASP A 112 2.58 -6.56 1.46
C ASP A 112 2.53 -5.70 0.20
N MET A 113 3.69 -5.46 -0.45
CA MET A 113 3.74 -4.83 -1.77
C MET A 113 3.06 -5.69 -2.85
N LEU A 114 3.26 -7.02 -2.84
CA LEU A 114 2.58 -7.91 -3.78
C LEU A 114 1.06 -7.91 -3.55
N GLN A 115 0.61 -7.85 -2.31
CA GLN A 115 -0.81 -7.71 -1.99
C GLN A 115 -1.36 -6.37 -2.46
N ASN A 116 -0.61 -5.29 -2.25
CA ASN A 116 -0.99 -3.96 -2.76
C ASN A 116 -1.14 -4.00 -4.30
N ALA A 117 -0.17 -4.59 -5.00
CA ALA A 117 -0.23 -4.77 -6.44
C ALA A 117 -1.44 -5.60 -6.92
N LEU A 118 -1.89 -6.62 -6.16
CA LEU A 118 -3.11 -7.37 -6.47
C LEU A 118 -4.39 -6.58 -6.24
N ASN A 119 -4.38 -5.63 -5.31
CA ASN A 119 -5.52 -4.76 -5.01
C ASN A 119 -5.57 -3.53 -5.93
N THR A 120 -4.48 -3.21 -6.62
CA THR A 120 -4.37 -2.09 -7.56
C THR A 120 -5.40 -2.22 -8.68
N THR A 121 -6.14 -1.15 -8.95
CA THR A 121 -7.18 -1.13 -9.99
C THR A 121 -6.58 -1.18 -11.40
N GLY A 122 -7.40 -1.59 -12.39
CA GLY A 122 -6.94 -1.62 -13.79
C GLY A 122 -6.57 -0.24 -14.35
N ASN A 123 -7.20 0.83 -13.88
CA ASN A 123 -6.88 2.20 -14.27
C ASN A 123 -5.53 2.64 -13.69
N GLU A 124 -5.32 2.41 -12.42
CA GLU A 124 -4.08 2.70 -11.73
C GLU A 124 -2.90 1.90 -12.31
N SER A 125 -3.10 0.61 -12.58
CA SER A 125 -2.08 -0.24 -13.22
C SER A 125 -1.59 0.35 -14.55
N ARG A 126 -2.48 1.00 -15.34
CA ARG A 126 -2.10 1.62 -16.63
C ARG A 126 -1.11 2.77 -16.46
N HIS A 127 -1.16 3.49 -15.35
CA HIS A 127 -0.23 4.59 -15.06
C HIS A 127 1.20 4.10 -14.81
N LEU A 128 1.36 2.84 -14.40
CA LEU A 128 2.67 2.21 -14.17
C LEU A 128 3.34 1.73 -15.49
N PHE A 129 2.60 1.64 -16.61
CA PHE A 129 3.15 1.24 -17.91
C PHE A 129 3.80 2.41 -18.65
N THR A 130 4.90 2.94 -18.09
CA THR A 130 5.69 3.99 -18.72
C THR A 130 6.57 3.43 -19.84
N THR A 131 7.07 4.32 -20.73
CA THR A 131 8.00 3.91 -21.79
C THR A 131 9.28 3.31 -21.22
N ASP A 132 9.80 3.88 -20.14
CA ASP A 132 11.00 3.40 -19.44
C ASP A 132 10.77 1.98 -18.88
N PHE A 133 9.62 1.75 -18.23
CA PHE A 133 9.25 0.41 -17.77
C PHE A 133 9.18 -0.61 -18.91
N VAL A 134 8.53 -0.26 -20.02
CA VAL A 134 8.40 -1.17 -21.17
C VAL A 134 9.76 -1.50 -21.78
N LEU A 135 10.64 -0.50 -21.94
CA LEU A 135 12.00 -0.73 -22.46
C LEU A 135 12.82 -1.62 -21.52
N HIS A 136 12.75 -1.34 -20.20
CA HIS A 136 13.43 -2.16 -19.19
C HIS A 136 12.93 -3.62 -19.23
N LEU A 137 11.60 -3.81 -19.25
CA LEU A 137 11.00 -5.14 -19.32
C LEU A 137 11.39 -5.91 -20.60
N VAL A 138 11.42 -5.23 -21.76
CA VAL A 138 11.84 -5.85 -23.02
C VAL A 138 13.30 -6.28 -22.96
N ILE A 139 14.20 -5.40 -22.51
CA ILE A 139 15.65 -5.63 -22.57
C ILE A 139 16.08 -6.67 -21.52
N PHE A 140 15.61 -6.56 -20.27
CA PHE A 140 16.08 -7.38 -19.16
C PHE A 140 15.16 -8.56 -18.81
N GLY A 141 13.90 -8.53 -19.28
CA GLY A 141 12.91 -9.59 -19.05
C GLY A 141 12.62 -10.42 -20.30
N LEU A 142 11.94 -9.82 -21.28
CA LEU A 142 11.35 -10.56 -22.42
C LEU A 142 12.41 -11.13 -23.39
N LEU A 143 13.43 -10.36 -23.75
CA LEU A 143 14.49 -10.83 -24.64
C LEU A 143 15.31 -11.98 -24.01
N PRO A 144 15.81 -11.87 -22.77
CA PRO A 144 16.48 -13.00 -22.10
C PRO A 144 15.56 -14.21 -21.90
N ALA A 145 14.28 -14.00 -21.57
CA ALA A 145 13.30 -15.08 -21.44
C ALA A 145 13.08 -15.82 -22.77
N ALA A 146 12.96 -15.08 -23.88
CA ALA A 146 12.85 -15.65 -25.22
C ALA A 146 14.10 -16.47 -25.58
N LEU A 147 15.29 -15.98 -25.21
CA LEU A 147 16.55 -16.70 -25.39
C LEU A 147 16.57 -18.02 -24.61
N VAL A 148 16.17 -18.01 -23.35
CA VAL A 148 16.05 -19.22 -22.50
C VAL A 148 15.07 -20.24 -23.09
N LEU A 149 13.92 -19.77 -23.60
CA LEU A 149 12.92 -20.64 -24.23
C LEU A 149 13.39 -21.21 -25.57
N TRP A 150 14.28 -20.48 -26.28
CA TRP A 150 14.86 -20.92 -27.57
C TRP A 150 15.95 -21.98 -27.37
N VAL A 151 16.76 -21.92 -26.30
CA VAL A 151 17.84 -22.88 -26.01
C VAL A 151 17.27 -24.26 -25.75
N LYS A 152 17.94 -25.31 -26.28
CA LYS A 152 17.64 -26.71 -25.95
C LYS A 152 18.41 -27.15 -24.71
N ILE A 153 17.70 -27.81 -23.79
CA ILE A 153 18.36 -28.45 -22.63
C ILE A 153 18.86 -29.82 -23.10
N ARG A 154 20.15 -30.09 -22.83
CA ARG A 154 20.74 -31.40 -23.12
C ARG A 154 19.98 -32.48 -22.35
N PRO A 155 19.47 -33.52 -23.02
CA PRO A 155 18.76 -34.61 -22.37
C PRO A 155 19.68 -35.35 -21.40
N MET A 156 19.16 -35.64 -20.22
CA MET A 156 19.88 -36.35 -19.16
C MET A 156 19.04 -37.56 -18.72
N ARG A 157 19.69 -38.65 -18.30
CA ARG A 157 18.99 -39.81 -17.76
C ARG A 157 18.22 -39.42 -16.50
N TRP A 158 17.01 -39.94 -16.32
CA TRP A 158 16.11 -39.54 -15.19
C TRP A 158 16.75 -39.68 -13.80
N TRP A 159 17.55 -40.73 -13.56
CA TRP A 159 18.24 -40.94 -12.28
C TRP A 159 19.35 -39.91 -12.03
N MET A 160 19.95 -39.33 -13.08
CA MET A 160 20.92 -38.24 -12.91
C MET A 160 20.26 -36.96 -12.41
N HIS A 161 18.99 -36.72 -12.74
CA HIS A 161 18.24 -35.60 -12.16
C HIS A 161 18.07 -35.74 -10.65
N LEU A 162 17.85 -36.98 -10.13
CA LEU A 162 17.76 -37.27 -8.70
C LEU A 162 19.08 -36.95 -7.95
N LEU A 163 20.21 -37.00 -8.63
CA LEU A 163 21.52 -36.69 -8.05
C LEU A 163 21.86 -35.19 -8.23
N HIS A 164 21.70 -34.66 -9.44
CA HIS A 164 22.13 -33.29 -9.75
C HIS A 164 21.26 -32.23 -9.06
N TYR A 165 19.97 -32.49 -8.89
CA TYR A 165 19.06 -31.56 -8.23
C TYR A 165 19.46 -31.27 -6.78
N PRO A 166 19.54 -32.27 -5.87
CA PRO A 166 19.97 -32.01 -4.50
C PRO A 166 21.43 -31.55 -4.41
N LEU A 167 22.30 -31.99 -5.31
CA LEU A 167 23.69 -31.54 -5.36
C LEU A 167 23.79 -30.04 -5.69
N THR A 168 22.95 -29.53 -6.60
CA THR A 168 22.92 -28.10 -6.92
C THR A 168 22.47 -27.27 -5.72
N LEU A 169 21.42 -27.73 -5.01
CA LEU A 169 20.95 -27.08 -3.80
C LEU A 169 22.00 -27.11 -2.67
N ALA A 170 22.65 -28.27 -2.47
CA ALA A 170 23.72 -28.42 -1.47
C ALA A 170 24.92 -27.52 -1.82
N LEU A 171 25.32 -27.46 -3.09
CA LEU A 171 26.42 -26.61 -3.53
C LEU A 171 26.11 -25.13 -3.32
N ALA A 172 24.90 -24.69 -3.67
CA ALA A 172 24.46 -23.32 -3.40
C ALA A 172 24.49 -23.00 -1.90
N LEU A 173 24.02 -23.91 -1.04
CA LEU A 173 24.07 -23.76 0.41
C LEU A 173 25.51 -23.69 0.93
N VAL A 174 26.38 -24.58 0.48
CA VAL A 174 27.81 -24.58 0.87
C VAL A 174 28.48 -23.29 0.44
N LEU A 175 28.22 -22.82 -0.78
CA LEU A 175 28.74 -21.56 -1.28
C LEU A 175 28.28 -20.37 -0.43
N PHE A 176 27.00 -20.34 -0.05
CA PHE A 176 26.45 -19.32 0.85
C PHE A 176 27.16 -19.35 2.23
N LEU A 177 27.27 -20.53 2.84
CA LEU A 177 27.87 -20.69 4.16
C LEU A 177 29.36 -20.35 4.16
N THR A 178 30.10 -20.74 3.12
CA THR A 178 31.54 -20.42 3.01
C THR A 178 31.75 -18.91 2.82
N ALA A 179 30.93 -18.24 2.03
CA ALA A 179 31.00 -16.80 1.88
C ALA A 179 30.62 -16.06 3.19
N LEU A 180 29.63 -16.56 3.93
CA LEU A 180 29.25 -16.05 5.26
C LEU A 180 30.40 -16.16 6.28
N MET A 181 31.23 -17.21 6.21
CA MET A 181 32.33 -17.41 7.12
C MET A 181 33.53 -16.46 6.92
N VAL A 182 33.57 -15.70 5.82
CA VAL A 182 34.62 -14.69 5.58
C VAL A 182 34.64 -13.62 6.67
N ASP A 183 33.46 -13.13 7.06
CA ASP A 183 33.27 -12.25 8.22
C ASP A 183 31.85 -12.41 8.80
N ASN A 184 31.68 -13.50 9.52
CA ASN A 184 30.38 -13.82 10.10
C ASN A 184 29.83 -12.73 11.04
N ARG A 185 30.70 -11.98 11.73
CA ARG A 185 30.29 -10.94 12.68
C ARG A 185 29.67 -9.75 11.94
N SER A 186 30.38 -9.20 10.96
CA SER A 186 29.90 -8.06 10.17
C SER A 186 28.63 -8.42 9.40
N PHE A 187 28.58 -9.61 8.78
CA PHE A 187 27.38 -10.01 8.00
C PHE A 187 26.18 -10.29 8.90
N THR A 188 26.36 -10.92 10.07
CA THR A 188 25.26 -11.14 11.01
C THR A 188 24.72 -9.82 11.56
N SER A 189 25.60 -8.88 11.91
CA SER A 189 25.21 -7.53 12.32
C SER A 189 24.47 -6.81 11.19
N MET A 190 25.02 -6.80 9.98
CA MET A 190 24.40 -6.19 8.81
C MET A 190 22.98 -6.72 8.55
N PHE A 191 22.79 -8.04 8.48
CA PHE A 191 21.49 -8.64 8.21
C PHE A 191 20.49 -8.46 9.37
N ARG A 192 20.97 -8.31 10.59
CA ARG A 192 20.13 -8.07 11.77
C ARG A 192 19.70 -6.62 11.89
N GLU A 193 20.65 -5.68 11.70
CA GLU A 193 20.44 -4.25 11.90
C GLU A 193 19.89 -3.55 10.64
N ARG A 194 20.25 -4.08 9.45
CA ARG A 194 19.89 -3.53 8.14
C ARG A 194 19.05 -4.52 7.33
N ARG A 195 17.86 -4.79 7.82
CA ARG A 195 16.93 -5.74 7.15
C ARG A 195 16.58 -5.31 5.74
N GLU A 196 16.63 -4.00 5.44
CA GLU A 196 16.44 -3.43 4.11
C GLU A 196 17.41 -3.99 3.07
N ILE A 197 18.63 -4.37 3.47
CA ILE A 197 19.62 -4.97 2.56
C ILE A 197 19.14 -6.38 2.16
N SER A 198 18.83 -7.23 3.13
CA SER A 198 18.38 -8.60 2.83
C SER A 198 17.04 -8.65 2.09
N SER A 199 16.16 -7.67 2.34
CA SER A 199 14.86 -7.56 1.69
C SER A 199 14.93 -7.04 0.24
N SER A 200 16.09 -6.56 -0.21
CA SER A 200 16.24 -6.04 -1.58
C SER A 200 16.82 -7.04 -2.58
N VAL A 201 17.03 -8.31 -2.21
CA VAL A 201 17.58 -9.34 -3.11
C VAL A 201 16.50 -9.88 -4.06
N ILE A 202 16.65 -9.60 -5.36
CA ILE A 202 15.75 -10.06 -6.43
C ILE A 202 16.38 -11.26 -7.15
N PRO A 203 15.62 -12.34 -7.42
CA PRO A 203 14.18 -12.55 -7.19
C PRO A 203 13.82 -13.23 -5.87
N ALA A 204 14.74 -13.39 -4.92
CA ALA A 204 14.51 -14.14 -3.70
C ALA A 204 13.36 -13.53 -2.86
N THR A 205 13.39 -12.22 -2.61
CA THR A 205 12.36 -11.53 -1.82
C THR A 205 10.97 -11.61 -2.46
N PRO A 206 10.77 -11.29 -3.76
CA PRO A 206 9.48 -11.49 -4.41
C PRO A 206 8.96 -12.93 -4.36
N ILE A 207 9.83 -13.93 -4.52
CA ILE A 207 9.43 -15.36 -4.45
C ILE A 207 8.93 -15.69 -3.03
N VAL A 208 9.68 -15.32 -2.00
CA VAL A 208 9.27 -15.54 -0.61
C VAL A 208 7.99 -14.77 -0.29
N GLY A 209 7.87 -13.53 -0.77
CA GLY A 209 6.68 -12.71 -0.65
C GLY A 209 5.45 -13.38 -1.28
N ALA A 210 5.59 -13.89 -2.51
CA ALA A 210 4.52 -14.58 -3.21
C ALA A 210 4.06 -15.87 -2.49
N VAL A 211 4.98 -16.66 -1.95
CA VAL A 211 4.65 -17.87 -1.17
C VAL A 211 3.89 -17.48 0.12
N ARG A 212 4.34 -16.44 0.83
CA ARG A 212 3.66 -15.93 2.03
C ARG A 212 2.27 -15.39 1.71
N LEU A 213 2.13 -14.67 0.59
CA LEU A 213 0.85 -14.14 0.14
C LEU A 213 -0.12 -15.26 -0.26
N ALA A 214 0.33 -16.25 -1.03
CA ALA A 214 -0.48 -17.41 -1.37
C ALA A 214 -0.98 -18.17 -0.12
N LYS A 215 -0.10 -18.36 0.87
CA LYS A 215 -0.49 -18.94 2.17
C LYS A 215 -1.54 -18.08 2.87
N LEU A 216 -1.34 -16.76 2.91
CA LEU A 216 -2.30 -15.82 3.51
C LEU A 216 -3.68 -15.93 2.83
N ILE A 217 -3.73 -15.85 1.51
CA ILE A 217 -4.98 -15.96 0.73
C ILE A 217 -5.68 -17.30 1.02
N PHE A 218 -4.92 -18.40 1.02
CA PHE A 218 -5.49 -19.73 1.31
C PHE A 218 -6.10 -19.79 2.71
N VAL A 219 -5.40 -19.31 3.72
CA VAL A 219 -5.89 -19.31 5.12
C VAL A 219 -7.07 -18.36 5.26
N THR A 220 -7.01 -17.15 4.72
CA THR A 220 -8.06 -16.14 4.93
C THR A 220 -9.35 -16.45 4.19
N ASN A 221 -9.30 -17.15 3.05
CA ASN A 221 -10.51 -17.55 2.31
C ASN A 221 -11.36 -18.62 3.03
N THR A 222 -10.81 -19.29 4.03
CA THR A 222 -11.52 -20.31 4.82
C THR A 222 -12.02 -19.78 6.16
N LEU A 223 -11.68 -18.53 6.52
CA LEU A 223 -12.07 -17.96 7.81
C LEU A 223 -13.51 -17.45 7.79
N VAL A 224 -14.21 -17.76 8.87
CA VAL A 224 -15.49 -17.13 9.22
C VAL A 224 -15.19 -16.16 10.37
N ALA A 225 -15.61 -14.91 10.20
CA ALA A 225 -15.37 -13.89 11.21
C ALA A 225 -16.15 -14.20 12.50
N ALA A 226 -15.44 -14.38 13.60
CA ALA A 226 -16.05 -14.57 14.92
C ALA A 226 -16.77 -13.26 15.35
N PRO A 227 -17.95 -13.35 15.95
CA PRO A 227 -18.66 -12.19 16.46
C PRO A 227 -17.87 -11.49 17.59
N ILE A 228 -18.00 -10.17 17.65
CA ILE A 228 -17.47 -9.33 18.71
C ILE A 228 -18.56 -8.36 19.20
N GLY A 229 -18.39 -7.75 20.38
CA GLY A 229 -19.32 -6.75 20.93
C GLY A 229 -20.74 -7.32 21.06
N GLU A 230 -20.89 -8.55 21.56
CA GLU A 230 -22.21 -9.14 21.80
C GLU A 230 -22.97 -8.45 22.95
N ASP A 231 -22.24 -7.77 23.81
CA ASP A 231 -22.68 -6.94 24.91
C ASP A 231 -23.01 -5.48 24.49
N ALA A 232 -22.70 -5.10 23.23
CA ALA A 232 -22.81 -3.73 22.78
C ALA A 232 -24.26 -3.22 22.76
N VAL A 233 -24.45 -2.05 23.38
CA VAL A 233 -25.75 -1.36 23.46
C VAL A 233 -25.57 0.15 23.25
N LYS A 234 -26.62 0.84 22.82
CA LYS A 234 -26.65 2.30 22.79
C LYS A 234 -26.63 2.87 24.21
N GLY A 235 -25.79 3.83 24.45
CA GLY A 235 -25.66 4.50 25.72
C GLY A 235 -26.79 5.52 26.03
N PRO A 236 -26.73 6.14 27.21
CA PRO A 236 -27.77 7.05 27.63
C PRO A 236 -27.81 8.36 26.84
N LEU A 237 -26.68 8.88 26.34
CA LEU A 237 -26.63 10.15 25.60
C LEU A 237 -27.37 10.06 24.29
N ILE A 238 -27.07 9.03 23.49
CA ILE A 238 -27.73 8.82 22.21
C ILE A 238 -29.18 8.41 22.37
N THR A 239 -29.50 7.65 23.43
CA THR A 239 -30.87 7.21 23.70
C THR A 239 -31.76 8.38 24.14
N ALA A 240 -31.19 9.39 24.84
CA ALA A 240 -31.90 10.60 25.24
C ALA A 240 -31.95 11.66 24.13
N ALA A 241 -31.22 11.50 23.02
CA ALA A 241 -31.17 12.48 21.95
C ALA A 241 -32.53 12.57 21.23
N GLU A 242 -33.03 13.81 21.07
CA GLU A 242 -34.32 14.07 20.37
C GLU A 242 -34.25 13.91 18.86
N LYS A 243 -33.04 13.88 18.30
CA LYS A 243 -32.78 13.80 16.86
C LYS A 243 -31.83 12.64 16.57
N PRO A 244 -31.98 12.00 15.41
CA PRO A 244 -31.02 10.97 15.00
C PRO A 244 -29.63 11.56 14.85
N THR A 245 -28.62 10.71 15.01
CA THR A 245 -27.22 11.06 14.84
C THR A 245 -26.68 10.61 13.48
N LEU A 246 -25.71 11.35 12.95
CA LEU A 246 -24.86 10.92 11.84
C LEU A 246 -23.39 11.09 12.24
N THR A 247 -22.69 9.98 12.33
CA THR A 247 -21.23 9.97 12.41
C THR A 247 -20.66 9.64 11.03
N LEU A 248 -19.97 10.61 10.42
CA LEU A 248 -19.28 10.45 9.15
C LEU A 248 -17.82 10.12 9.42
N ILE A 249 -17.37 8.94 9.03
CA ILE A 249 -15.97 8.53 9.06
C ILE A 249 -15.41 8.75 7.66
N VAL A 250 -14.38 9.58 7.53
CA VAL A 250 -13.69 9.81 6.26
C VAL A 250 -12.31 9.18 6.36
N VAL A 251 -12.13 8.05 5.68
CA VAL A 251 -10.83 7.40 5.54
C VAL A 251 -10.10 8.07 4.39
N GLY A 252 -9.09 8.87 4.72
CA GLY A 252 -8.19 9.48 3.76
C GLY A 252 -7.21 8.42 3.22
N GLU A 253 -6.68 8.69 2.05
CA GLU A 253 -5.72 7.82 1.37
C GLU A 253 -4.40 8.56 1.18
N THR A 254 -3.31 7.95 1.64
CA THR A 254 -1.92 8.36 1.35
C THR A 254 -1.60 9.81 1.78
N SER A 255 -2.32 10.37 2.77
CA SER A 255 -2.11 11.75 3.23
C SER A 255 -1.14 11.79 4.41
N ARG A 256 0.07 12.33 4.20
CA ARG A 256 1.11 12.43 5.23
C ARG A 256 0.97 13.69 6.07
N ALA A 257 1.17 13.61 7.38
CA ALA A 257 1.10 14.75 8.30
C ALA A 257 2.11 15.86 7.93
N ALA A 258 3.27 15.50 7.41
CA ALA A 258 4.35 16.42 7.06
C ALA A 258 3.97 17.51 6.04
N ASN A 259 2.90 17.32 5.24
CA ASN A 259 2.41 18.30 4.26
C ASN A 259 1.12 19.01 4.68
N TRP A 260 0.73 18.90 5.96
CA TRP A 260 -0.43 19.62 6.48
C TRP A 260 -0.01 20.93 7.17
N SER A 261 -0.48 22.06 6.65
CA SER A 261 -0.18 23.38 7.25
C SER A 261 -0.75 23.56 8.65
N LEU A 262 -1.80 22.82 9.01
CA LEU A 262 -2.34 22.75 10.38
C LEU A 262 -1.32 22.13 11.36
N GLY A 263 -0.42 21.28 10.90
CA GLY A 263 0.69 20.68 11.66
C GLY A 263 2.01 21.46 11.57
N GLY A 264 2.02 22.64 10.92
CA GLY A 264 3.19 23.50 10.82
C GLY A 264 3.98 23.39 9.51
N TYR A 265 3.42 22.78 8.46
CA TYR A 265 4.01 22.82 7.12
C TYR A 265 3.95 24.25 6.56
N ASP A 266 5.06 24.74 5.99
CA ASP A 266 5.21 26.13 5.57
C ASP A 266 4.28 26.56 4.43
N ARG A 267 3.83 25.62 3.62
CA ARG A 267 2.94 25.90 2.49
C ARG A 267 1.45 25.80 2.92
N PRO A 268 0.58 26.71 2.46
CA PRO A 268 -0.82 26.78 2.89
C PRO A 268 -1.66 25.66 2.22
N THR A 269 -1.52 24.43 2.70
CA THR A 269 -2.23 23.26 2.18
C THR A 269 -3.61 23.05 2.80
N ASN A 270 -3.88 23.67 3.97
CA ASN A 270 -5.17 23.53 4.67
C ASN A 270 -5.85 24.88 4.99
N PRO A 271 -5.99 25.81 4.01
CA PRO A 271 -6.56 27.14 4.29
C PRO A 271 -8.06 27.10 4.62
N GLU A 272 -8.81 26.09 4.16
CA GLU A 272 -10.24 26.00 4.39
C GLU A 272 -10.58 25.35 5.72
N LEU A 273 -9.91 24.30 6.13
CA LEU A 273 -10.07 23.69 7.45
C LEU A 273 -9.63 24.64 8.57
N ALA A 274 -8.61 25.46 8.33
CA ALA A 274 -8.15 26.49 9.29
C ALA A 274 -9.22 27.53 9.65
N LYS A 275 -10.25 27.70 8.83
CA LYS A 275 -11.38 28.63 9.07
C LYS A 275 -12.53 27.98 9.87
N ARG A 276 -12.45 26.68 10.14
CA ARG A 276 -13.53 25.89 10.74
C ARG A 276 -13.17 25.47 12.16
N ASP A 277 -14.19 25.28 12.98
CA ASP A 277 -14.05 24.88 14.38
C ASP A 277 -13.80 23.38 14.48
N ILE A 278 -12.58 22.95 14.13
CA ILE A 278 -12.11 21.56 14.13
C ILE A 278 -11.12 21.31 15.26
N VAL A 279 -10.94 20.04 15.61
CA VAL A 279 -9.78 19.57 16.38
C VAL A 279 -8.86 18.81 15.43
N TYR A 280 -7.63 19.31 15.28
CA TYR A 280 -6.58 18.68 14.48
C TYR A 280 -5.63 17.89 15.38
N PHE A 281 -5.35 16.64 14.99
CA PHE A 281 -4.40 15.76 15.65
C PHE A 281 -3.22 15.54 14.72
N ASP A 282 -2.08 16.03 15.13
CA ASP A 282 -0.86 15.95 14.34
C ASP A 282 -0.16 14.60 14.54
N ARG A 283 0.42 14.07 13.48
CA ARG A 283 1.32 12.90 13.48
C ARG A 283 0.74 11.68 14.21
N VAL A 284 -0.49 11.33 13.89
CA VAL A 284 -1.08 10.07 14.33
C VAL A 284 -0.34 8.92 13.66
N ARG A 285 0.12 7.93 14.42
CA ARG A 285 0.84 6.79 13.87
C ARG A 285 -0.10 5.80 13.21
N SER A 286 0.12 5.53 11.93
CA SER A 286 -0.67 4.56 11.17
C SER A 286 -0.32 3.11 11.51
N CYS A 287 -1.28 2.20 11.37
CA CYS A 287 -1.08 0.76 11.57
C CYS A 287 -0.12 0.13 10.54
N GLY A 288 -0.02 0.71 9.37
CA GLY A 288 0.75 0.20 8.27
C GLY A 288 1.16 1.30 7.31
N THR A 289 1.83 0.92 6.26
CA THR A 289 2.31 1.78 5.19
C THR A 289 1.56 1.53 3.87
N SER A 290 0.45 0.81 3.93
CA SER A 290 -0.42 0.50 2.80
C SER A 290 -1.85 0.30 3.25
N THR A 291 -2.81 0.64 2.39
CA THR A 291 -4.25 0.48 2.62
C THR A 291 -4.63 -0.94 3.00
N ALA A 292 -3.99 -1.94 2.37
CA ALA A 292 -4.23 -3.36 2.67
C ALA A 292 -3.94 -3.77 4.12
N VAL A 293 -3.08 -3.04 4.82
CA VAL A 293 -2.75 -3.25 6.23
C VAL A 293 -3.51 -2.28 7.12
N SER A 294 -3.45 -0.98 6.83
CA SER A 294 -3.99 0.06 7.71
C SER A 294 -5.50 0.05 7.81
N LEU A 295 -6.20 -0.11 6.67
CA LEU A 295 -7.66 -0.01 6.64
C LEU A 295 -8.34 -1.07 7.54
N PRO A 296 -8.06 -2.37 7.42
CA PRO A 296 -8.64 -3.36 8.33
C PRO A 296 -8.21 -3.19 9.79
N CYS A 297 -7.02 -2.62 10.02
CA CYS A 297 -6.50 -2.37 11.37
C CYS A 297 -7.28 -1.26 12.08
N MET A 298 -7.55 -0.13 11.42
CA MET A 298 -8.30 0.99 11.99
C MET A 298 -9.69 0.60 12.52
N PHE A 299 -10.31 -0.41 11.90
CA PHE A 299 -11.63 -0.90 12.31
C PHE A 299 -11.57 -2.09 13.29
N ALA A 300 -10.37 -2.55 13.67
CA ALA A 300 -10.16 -3.66 14.60
C ALA A 300 -10.08 -3.18 16.06
N HIS A 301 -10.58 -4.02 17.00
CA HIS A 301 -10.61 -3.69 18.43
C HIS A 301 -9.30 -3.99 19.18
N TYR A 302 -8.39 -4.76 18.61
CA TYR A 302 -7.20 -5.30 19.31
C TYR A 302 -5.91 -4.49 19.09
N GLY A 303 -5.97 -3.36 18.38
CA GLY A 303 -4.86 -2.45 18.16
C GLY A 303 -3.75 -2.96 17.24
N MET A 304 -2.86 -2.03 16.86
CA MET A 304 -1.81 -2.26 15.85
C MET A 304 -0.78 -3.31 16.26
N ASP A 305 -0.43 -3.41 17.53
CA ASP A 305 0.58 -4.35 18.03
C ASP A 305 0.15 -5.82 17.88
N ASN A 306 -1.15 -6.08 17.91
CA ASN A 306 -1.75 -7.41 17.74
C ASN A 306 -2.33 -7.61 16.34
N HIS A 307 -2.17 -6.63 15.45
CA HIS A 307 -2.74 -6.69 14.12
C HIS A 307 -2.02 -7.72 13.25
N SER A 308 -2.83 -8.48 12.53
CA SER A 308 -2.42 -9.24 11.36
C SER A 308 -3.61 -9.34 10.41
N GLN A 309 -3.36 -9.50 9.13
CA GLN A 309 -4.44 -9.67 8.16
C GLN A 309 -5.30 -10.90 8.41
N THR A 310 -4.72 -11.94 9.01
CA THR A 310 -5.47 -13.13 9.46
C THR A 310 -6.38 -12.76 10.63
N ALA A 311 -5.88 -12.03 11.63
CA ALA A 311 -6.69 -11.56 12.75
C ALA A 311 -7.84 -10.66 12.29
N ALA A 312 -7.57 -9.71 11.38
CA ALA A 312 -8.58 -8.81 10.82
C ALA A 312 -9.73 -9.55 10.12
N ARG A 313 -9.43 -10.68 9.45
CA ARG A 313 -10.45 -11.49 8.78
C ARG A 313 -11.11 -12.53 9.68
N SER A 314 -10.50 -12.86 10.81
CA SER A 314 -11.02 -13.86 11.76
C SER A 314 -12.03 -13.31 12.77
N HIS A 315 -12.20 -11.97 12.83
CA HIS A 315 -13.13 -11.31 13.73
C HIS A 315 -14.02 -10.32 12.97
N GLN A 316 -15.20 -10.06 13.51
CA GLN A 316 -16.01 -8.90 13.16
C GLN A 316 -15.26 -7.61 13.54
N ASN A 317 -15.73 -6.45 13.08
CA ASN A 317 -15.07 -5.17 13.27
C ASN A 317 -16.03 -4.11 13.81
N LEU A 318 -15.55 -2.87 13.94
CA LEU A 318 -16.32 -1.72 14.43
C LEU A 318 -17.70 -1.57 13.74
N LEU A 319 -17.74 -1.70 12.40
CA LEU A 319 -18.97 -1.50 11.64
C LEU A 319 -20.01 -2.58 11.92
N ASP A 320 -19.56 -3.80 12.21
CA ASP A 320 -20.45 -4.90 12.64
C ASP A 320 -21.05 -4.61 14.01
N VAL A 321 -20.24 -4.10 14.95
CA VAL A 321 -20.69 -3.73 16.30
C VAL A 321 -21.75 -2.63 16.20
N LEU A 322 -21.50 -1.58 15.40
CA LEU A 322 -22.45 -0.49 15.17
C LEU A 322 -23.76 -0.97 14.52
N ALA A 323 -23.65 -1.79 13.47
CA ALA A 323 -24.84 -2.36 12.81
C ALA A 323 -25.68 -3.20 13.79
N LYS A 324 -25.03 -3.98 14.65
CA LYS A 324 -25.67 -4.83 15.65
C LYS A 324 -26.40 -3.99 16.71
N THR A 325 -25.88 -2.83 17.07
CA THR A 325 -26.52 -1.90 18.00
C THR A 325 -27.63 -1.05 17.36
N GLY A 326 -27.98 -1.34 16.10
CA GLY A 326 -29.10 -0.71 15.40
C GLY A 326 -28.77 0.59 14.67
N PHE A 327 -27.49 0.87 14.40
CA PHE A 327 -27.11 1.93 13.48
C PHE A 327 -27.32 1.50 12.02
N ASP A 328 -27.80 2.39 11.19
CA ASP A 328 -27.72 2.23 9.73
C ASP A 328 -26.27 2.49 9.30
N THR A 329 -25.54 1.44 8.94
CA THR A 329 -24.13 1.51 8.59
C THR A 329 -23.92 1.35 7.10
N ARG A 330 -23.24 2.34 6.46
CA ARG A 330 -23.04 2.39 5.01
C ARG A 330 -21.57 2.69 4.69
N TRP A 331 -21.05 2.03 3.66
CA TRP A 331 -19.72 2.28 3.10
C TRP A 331 -19.83 2.80 1.68
N TYR A 332 -19.20 3.92 1.40
CA TYR A 332 -19.05 4.47 0.05
C TYR A 332 -17.57 4.52 -0.31
N ASP A 333 -17.23 3.96 -1.47
CA ASP A 333 -15.85 3.73 -1.88
C ASP A 333 -15.51 4.43 -3.18
N ASN A 334 -14.46 5.25 -3.15
CA ASN A 334 -13.85 5.87 -4.33
C ASN A 334 -12.41 5.37 -4.54
N ASN A 335 -12.07 4.21 -3.97
CA ASN A 335 -10.73 3.65 -3.97
C ASN A 335 -10.75 2.16 -4.32
N THR A 336 -9.95 1.33 -3.66
CA THR A 336 -9.76 -0.11 -3.91
C THR A 336 -10.81 -0.99 -3.23
N GLY A 337 -11.82 -0.41 -2.59
CA GLY A 337 -12.85 -1.10 -1.82
C GLY A 337 -12.51 -1.22 -0.34
N SER A 338 -13.45 -1.76 0.44
CA SER A 338 -13.36 -1.84 1.89
C SER A 338 -12.33 -2.84 2.43
N LEU A 339 -11.69 -3.64 1.57
CA LEU A 339 -10.75 -4.71 1.91
C LEU A 339 -11.30 -5.70 2.97
N GLY A 340 -12.63 -5.84 3.00
CA GLY A 340 -13.36 -6.71 3.91
C GLY A 340 -13.92 -6.02 5.15
N SER A 341 -13.60 -4.74 5.39
CA SER A 341 -14.15 -3.98 6.52
C SER A 341 -15.66 -3.78 6.41
N ALA A 342 -16.21 -3.66 5.20
CA ALA A 342 -17.65 -3.57 4.94
C ALA A 342 -18.31 -4.90 4.54
N ALA A 343 -17.67 -6.05 4.75
CA ALA A 343 -18.14 -7.33 4.23
C ALA A 343 -19.56 -7.74 4.70
N ARG A 344 -20.09 -7.14 5.77
CA ARG A 344 -21.37 -7.48 6.39
C ARG A 344 -22.33 -6.29 6.51
N ILE A 345 -21.99 -5.17 5.84
CA ILE A 345 -22.83 -3.97 5.74
C ILE A 345 -22.98 -3.56 4.27
N SER A 346 -23.75 -2.50 4.00
CA SER A 346 -23.90 -1.97 2.63
C SER A 346 -22.63 -1.31 2.13
N GLU A 347 -22.09 -1.77 1.00
CA GLU A 347 -20.94 -1.15 0.30
C GLU A 347 -21.39 -0.67 -1.08
N THR A 348 -21.08 0.59 -1.42
CA THR A 348 -21.31 1.19 -2.74
C THR A 348 -19.97 1.71 -3.27
N ARG A 349 -19.56 1.24 -4.44
CA ARG A 349 -18.35 1.70 -5.14
C ARG A 349 -18.73 2.66 -6.26
N PHE A 350 -17.94 3.73 -6.42
CA PHE A 350 -18.13 4.66 -7.51
C PHE A 350 -17.37 4.24 -8.76
N GLY A 351 -17.96 4.58 -9.91
CA GLY A 351 -17.37 4.38 -11.21
C GLY A 351 -17.67 5.55 -12.14
N ALA A 352 -17.09 5.51 -13.33
CA ALA A 352 -17.18 6.60 -14.31
C ALA A 352 -18.61 7.04 -14.68
N ALA A 353 -19.62 6.19 -14.43
CA ALA A 353 -21.02 6.48 -14.73
C ALA A 353 -21.76 7.24 -13.61
N ASP A 354 -21.19 7.30 -12.39
CA ASP A 354 -21.87 7.88 -11.21
C ASP A 354 -21.91 9.41 -11.23
N ASP A 355 -20.81 10.03 -11.67
CA ASP A 355 -20.70 11.48 -11.85
C ASP A 355 -19.75 11.79 -13.01
N PRO A 356 -20.27 12.19 -14.19
CA PRO A 356 -19.43 12.46 -15.36
C PRO A 356 -18.43 13.61 -15.19
N LEU A 357 -18.69 14.54 -14.26
CA LEU A 357 -17.75 15.65 -13.98
C LEU A 357 -16.65 15.22 -13.02
N ALA A 358 -17.03 14.61 -11.89
CA ALA A 358 -16.08 14.13 -10.92
C ALA A 358 -15.23 12.96 -11.46
N CYS A 359 -15.73 12.18 -12.42
CA CYS A 359 -15.10 10.97 -12.98
C CYS A 359 -14.61 11.15 -14.44
N ALA A 360 -14.41 12.39 -14.90
CA ALA A 360 -14.13 12.72 -16.30
C ALA A 360 -12.86 12.07 -16.89
N ARG A 361 -11.94 11.57 -16.05
CA ARG A 361 -10.66 10.97 -16.47
C ARG A 361 -10.57 9.46 -16.20
N GLY A 362 -11.73 8.81 -15.99
CA GLY A 362 -11.81 7.36 -15.73
C GLY A 362 -11.63 6.95 -14.28
N GLU A 363 -11.12 7.86 -13.44
CA GLU A 363 -11.10 7.79 -11.97
C GLU A 363 -11.84 9.00 -11.43
N CYS A 364 -12.52 8.83 -10.30
CA CYS A 364 -13.30 9.90 -9.69
C CYS A 364 -12.44 10.70 -8.71
N VAL A 365 -12.58 12.03 -8.70
CA VAL A 365 -12.11 12.85 -7.58
C VAL A 365 -13.12 12.76 -6.42
N ASP A 366 -12.70 13.05 -5.19
CA ASP A 366 -13.51 12.80 -3.99
C ASP A 366 -14.78 13.66 -3.89
N ALA A 367 -14.94 14.71 -4.72
CA ALA A 367 -16.20 15.42 -4.84
C ALA A 367 -17.41 14.53 -5.20
N VAL A 368 -17.18 13.33 -5.75
CA VAL A 368 -18.22 12.32 -6.05
C VAL A 368 -19.05 11.93 -4.81
N PHE A 369 -18.51 12.08 -3.60
CA PHE A 369 -19.24 11.83 -2.36
C PHE A 369 -20.27 12.90 -2.01
N LEU A 370 -20.10 14.15 -2.46
CA LEU A 370 -20.93 15.27 -2.02
C LEU A 370 -22.41 15.09 -2.33
N PRO A 371 -22.82 14.68 -3.55
CA PRO A 371 -24.23 14.41 -3.85
C PRO A 371 -24.82 13.25 -3.03
N LYS A 372 -23.97 12.27 -2.64
CA LYS A 372 -24.42 11.13 -1.82
C LYS A 372 -24.66 11.56 -0.37
N LEU A 373 -23.83 12.50 0.15
CA LEU A 373 -24.07 13.10 1.46
C LEU A 373 -25.39 13.88 1.47
N ASP A 374 -25.65 14.71 0.47
CA ASP A 374 -26.91 15.47 0.36
C ASP A 374 -28.13 14.54 0.38
N LYS A 375 -28.06 13.44 -0.39
CA LYS A 375 -29.12 12.44 -0.41
C LYS A 375 -29.27 11.75 0.97
N ALA A 376 -28.17 11.29 1.57
CA ALA A 376 -28.20 10.66 2.89
C ALA A 376 -28.80 11.59 3.95
N LEU A 377 -28.35 12.85 4.02
CA LEU A 377 -28.88 13.84 4.95
C LEU A 377 -30.38 14.11 4.77
N ALA A 378 -30.91 13.98 3.56
CA ALA A 378 -32.34 14.10 3.29
C ALA A 378 -33.15 12.90 3.79
N GLU A 379 -32.55 11.70 3.82
CA GLU A 379 -33.22 10.42 4.08
C GLU A 379 -33.04 9.89 5.51
N ILE A 380 -32.05 10.37 6.28
CA ILE A 380 -31.76 9.91 7.64
C ILE A 380 -32.95 10.11 8.58
N THR A 381 -33.40 9.01 9.18
CA THR A 381 -34.47 8.95 10.19
C THR A 381 -34.05 8.16 11.44
N THR A 382 -32.92 7.49 11.39
CA THR A 382 -32.34 6.68 12.47
C THR A 382 -30.88 7.02 12.65
N ASP A 383 -30.28 6.63 13.78
CA ASP A 383 -28.85 6.81 14.01
C ASP A 383 -28.05 6.09 12.91
N THR A 384 -27.14 6.81 12.30
CA THR A 384 -26.46 6.40 11.07
C THR A 384 -24.95 6.59 11.21
N VAL A 385 -24.19 5.63 10.67
CA VAL A 385 -22.74 5.75 10.49
C VAL A 385 -22.42 5.55 9.00
N ILE A 386 -21.76 6.53 8.42
CA ILE A 386 -21.33 6.47 7.01
C ILE A 386 -19.80 6.50 6.97
N VAL A 387 -19.22 5.60 6.18
CA VAL A 387 -17.78 5.62 5.87
C VAL A 387 -17.59 6.07 4.43
N TYR A 388 -16.74 7.08 4.23
CA TYR A 388 -16.21 7.50 2.93
C TYR A 388 -14.76 7.07 2.83
N HIS A 389 -14.44 6.22 1.85
CA HIS A 389 -13.07 5.80 1.55
C HIS A 389 -12.60 6.56 0.31
N GLN A 390 -11.74 7.56 0.52
CA GLN A 390 -11.26 8.48 -0.51
C GLN A 390 -10.24 7.82 -1.44
N ILE A 391 -10.11 8.36 -2.66
CA ILE A 391 -8.91 8.18 -3.48
C ILE A 391 -7.78 9.10 -3.01
N GLY A 392 -8.10 10.19 -2.36
CA GLY A 392 -7.20 11.07 -1.62
C GLY A 392 -5.96 11.50 -2.41
N SER A 393 -4.79 11.22 -1.83
CA SER A 393 -3.48 11.58 -2.40
C SER A 393 -2.78 10.41 -3.10
N HIS A 394 -3.52 9.38 -3.53
CA HIS A 394 -2.96 8.13 -4.08
C HIS A 394 -2.10 8.36 -5.34
N GLY A 395 -0.82 7.94 -5.27
CA GLY A 395 0.15 8.06 -6.34
C GLY A 395 0.13 6.89 -7.35
N PRO A 396 1.02 6.91 -8.35
CA PRO A 396 1.94 7.99 -8.70
C PRO A 396 1.32 9.15 -9.50
N ALA A 397 0.07 9.03 -9.97
CA ALA A 397 -0.58 10.02 -10.81
C ALA A 397 -1.31 11.10 -9.98
N TYR A 398 -0.59 11.80 -9.08
CA TYR A 398 -1.17 12.81 -8.17
C TYR A 398 -2.02 13.85 -8.90
N TYR A 399 -1.64 14.26 -10.12
CA TYR A 399 -2.36 15.23 -10.94
C TYR A 399 -3.77 14.80 -11.36
N LEU A 400 -4.15 13.55 -11.14
CA LEU A 400 -5.50 13.03 -11.36
C LEU A 400 -6.39 13.11 -10.12
N ARG A 401 -5.85 13.43 -8.95
CA ARG A 401 -6.55 13.45 -7.66
C ARG A 401 -7.28 14.76 -7.38
N TYR A 402 -7.12 15.77 -8.24
CA TYR A 402 -7.81 17.06 -8.17
C TYR A 402 -8.27 17.50 -9.56
N PRO A 403 -9.31 18.36 -9.66
CA PRO A 403 -9.74 18.94 -10.93
C PRO A 403 -8.61 19.72 -11.61
N THR A 404 -8.60 19.74 -12.95
CA THR A 404 -7.50 20.37 -13.71
C THR A 404 -7.32 21.86 -13.40
N GLU A 405 -8.42 22.55 -13.09
CA GLU A 405 -8.48 23.98 -12.72
C GLU A 405 -8.05 24.22 -11.26
N PHE A 406 -8.09 23.23 -10.39
CA PHE A 406 -7.71 23.34 -8.98
C PHE A 406 -6.21 23.07 -8.81
N ARG A 407 -5.39 24.11 -8.92
CA ARG A 407 -3.92 24.00 -8.87
C ARG A 407 -3.31 25.17 -8.09
N PRO A 408 -3.55 25.28 -6.77
CA PRO A 408 -2.94 26.34 -5.96
C PRO A 408 -1.42 26.37 -6.03
N PHE A 409 -0.79 25.20 -6.21
CA PHE A 409 0.65 25.07 -6.42
C PHE A 409 0.92 24.78 -7.91
N ALA A 410 1.19 25.82 -8.68
CA ALA A 410 1.49 25.75 -10.10
C ALA A 410 2.81 24.98 -10.38
N ASP A 411 3.05 24.61 -11.64
CA ASP A 411 4.18 23.78 -12.08
C ASP A 411 4.21 22.41 -11.40
N ASP A 412 3.07 21.75 -11.38
CA ASP A 412 2.87 20.41 -10.84
C ASP A 412 3.28 19.32 -11.85
N CYS A 413 3.78 18.19 -11.34
CA CYS A 413 4.07 17.00 -12.15
C CYS A 413 2.77 16.43 -12.73
N ARG A 414 2.69 16.37 -14.07
CA ARG A 414 1.53 15.86 -14.81
C ARG A 414 1.83 14.52 -15.49
N SER A 415 2.70 13.74 -14.86
CA SER A 415 3.12 12.40 -15.28
C SER A 415 3.03 11.44 -14.11
N ALA A 416 2.73 10.18 -14.39
CA ALA A 416 2.91 9.08 -13.45
C ALA A 416 4.37 8.58 -13.42
N ASP A 417 5.19 8.97 -14.40
CA ASP A 417 6.63 8.73 -14.42
C ASP A 417 7.34 9.88 -13.70
N PHE A 418 7.75 9.65 -12.47
CA PHE A 418 8.48 10.65 -11.68
C PHE A 418 9.82 11.04 -12.30
N GLY A 419 10.43 10.16 -13.13
CA GLY A 419 11.64 10.49 -13.88
C GLY A 419 11.46 11.60 -14.91
N ALA A 420 10.22 11.89 -15.32
CA ALA A 420 9.87 12.98 -16.22
C ALA A 420 9.67 14.33 -15.52
N CYS A 421 9.75 14.37 -14.17
CA CYS A 421 9.47 15.56 -13.37
C CYS A 421 10.63 15.89 -12.43
N THR A 422 10.75 17.15 -12.06
CA THR A 422 11.65 17.55 -10.98
C THR A 422 11.06 17.19 -9.62
N PRO A 423 11.88 17.04 -8.56
CA PRO A 423 11.37 16.80 -7.21
C PRO A 423 10.36 17.85 -6.75
N GLN A 424 10.56 19.12 -7.10
CA GLN A 424 9.63 20.18 -6.73
C GLN A 424 8.28 20.06 -7.44
N GLN A 425 8.26 19.61 -8.71
CA GLN A 425 7.02 19.37 -9.43
C GLN A 425 6.22 18.22 -8.82
N ILE A 426 6.91 17.18 -8.34
CA ILE A 426 6.27 16.06 -7.64
C ILE A 426 5.62 16.56 -6.34
N VAL A 427 6.37 17.34 -5.53
CA VAL A 427 5.84 17.97 -4.30
C VAL A 427 4.67 18.89 -4.61
N ASN A 428 4.72 19.71 -5.67
CA ASN A 428 3.61 20.59 -6.07
C ASN A 428 2.36 19.79 -6.41
N ALA A 429 2.50 18.70 -7.16
CA ALA A 429 1.38 17.83 -7.51
C ALA A 429 0.77 17.17 -6.25
N TYR A 430 1.62 16.72 -5.34
CA TYR A 430 1.18 16.13 -4.07
C TYR A 430 0.49 17.15 -3.16
N ASP A 431 1.06 18.36 -3.00
CA ASP A 431 0.46 19.41 -2.18
C ASP A 431 -0.90 19.88 -2.74
N ASN A 432 -1.08 19.84 -4.07
CA ASN A 432 -2.40 20.09 -4.67
C ASN A 432 -3.43 19.04 -4.25
N THR A 433 -3.03 17.77 -4.04
CA THR A 433 -3.94 16.72 -3.52
C THR A 433 -4.36 17.01 -2.10
N ILE A 434 -3.41 17.45 -1.23
CA ILE A 434 -3.69 17.82 0.15
C ILE A 434 -4.63 19.03 0.20
N ALA A 435 -4.36 20.07 -0.61
CA ALA A 435 -5.23 21.25 -0.68
C ALA A 435 -6.64 20.90 -1.21
N TYR A 436 -6.75 19.90 -2.10
CA TYR A 436 -8.06 19.45 -2.56
C TYR A 436 -8.80 18.64 -1.50
N THR A 437 -8.10 17.81 -0.72
CA THR A 437 -8.65 17.13 0.45
C THR A 437 -9.15 18.15 1.49
N ASP A 438 -8.40 19.23 1.73
CA ASP A 438 -8.81 20.34 2.59
C ASP A 438 -10.14 20.95 2.14
N GLN A 439 -10.27 21.30 0.87
CA GLN A 439 -11.51 21.85 0.30
C GLN A 439 -12.66 20.84 0.40
N PHE A 440 -12.41 19.56 0.14
CA PHE A 440 -13.42 18.51 0.21
C PHE A 440 -13.93 18.33 1.64
N LEU A 441 -13.05 18.17 2.62
CA LEU A 441 -13.43 18.04 4.03
C LEU A 441 -14.17 19.28 4.54
N ALA A 442 -13.72 20.45 4.15
CA ALA A 442 -14.42 21.69 4.45
C ALA A 442 -15.85 21.71 3.90
N SER A 443 -16.04 21.23 2.67
CA SER A 443 -17.38 21.12 2.05
C SER A 443 -18.27 20.11 2.78
N LEU A 444 -17.70 19.01 3.28
CA LEU A 444 -18.44 18.06 4.12
C LEU A 444 -18.90 18.72 5.43
N ILE A 445 -17.98 19.41 6.12
CA ILE A 445 -18.28 20.11 7.37
C ILE A 445 -19.40 21.15 7.17
N ASP A 446 -19.34 21.92 6.10
CA ASP A 446 -20.38 22.94 5.82
C ASP A 446 -21.76 22.31 5.58
N LYS A 447 -21.81 21.18 4.83
CA LYS A 447 -23.06 20.43 4.62
C LYS A 447 -23.60 19.80 5.91
N LEU A 448 -22.73 19.21 6.71
CA LEU A 448 -23.07 18.62 8.01
C LEU A 448 -23.51 19.68 9.01
N GLY A 449 -22.83 20.84 9.04
CA GLY A 449 -23.14 21.96 9.92
C GLY A 449 -24.45 22.67 9.58
N ALA A 450 -24.90 22.59 8.34
CA ALA A 450 -26.16 23.19 7.91
C ALA A 450 -27.42 22.36 8.29
N GLN A 451 -27.25 21.21 8.97
CA GLN A 451 -28.36 20.32 9.31
C GLN A 451 -29.01 20.64 10.65
N ASP A 452 -30.33 20.85 10.62
CA ASP A 452 -31.13 21.06 11.84
C ASP A 452 -31.81 19.77 12.33
N ARG A 453 -31.96 18.75 11.45
CA ARG A 453 -32.72 17.52 11.73
C ARG A 453 -31.88 16.40 12.29
N VAL A 454 -30.57 16.48 12.15
CA VAL A 454 -29.62 15.42 12.46
C VAL A 454 -28.48 16.00 13.30
N LEU A 455 -28.06 15.31 14.34
CA LEU A 455 -26.86 15.65 15.12
C LEU A 455 -25.65 15.05 14.41
N THR A 456 -24.72 15.89 13.97
CA THR A 456 -23.66 15.47 13.07
C THR A 456 -22.27 15.54 13.69
N SER A 457 -21.46 14.51 13.41
CA SER A 457 -20.02 14.44 13.71
C SER A 457 -19.25 13.91 12.52
N MET A 458 -17.97 14.26 12.40
CA MET A 458 -17.06 13.79 11.36
C MET A 458 -15.69 13.49 11.96
N LEU A 459 -15.18 12.29 11.66
CA LEU A 459 -13.81 11.89 11.95
C LEU A 459 -13.11 11.59 10.63
N TYR A 460 -12.08 12.39 10.30
CA TYR A 460 -11.17 12.13 9.19
C TYR A 460 -9.85 11.58 9.73
N VAL A 461 -9.31 10.56 9.10
CA VAL A 461 -7.96 10.05 9.35
C VAL A 461 -7.43 9.40 8.07
N SER A 462 -6.18 9.70 7.70
CA SER A 462 -5.54 9.01 6.58
C SER A 462 -5.11 7.60 7.00
N ASP A 463 -5.17 6.67 6.08
CA ASP A 463 -4.78 5.28 6.32
C ASP A 463 -3.26 5.10 6.43
N HIS A 464 -2.47 5.79 5.63
CA HIS A 464 -1.00 5.90 5.71
C HIS A 464 -0.52 7.19 5.04
N GLY A 465 0.77 7.44 5.10
CA GLY A 465 1.41 8.56 4.42
C GLY A 465 2.12 8.13 3.11
N GLU A 466 3.00 9.00 2.61
CA GLU A 466 3.64 8.88 1.29
C GLU A 466 5.07 9.40 1.33
N SER A 467 5.98 8.73 0.61
CA SER A 467 7.32 9.24 0.32
C SER A 467 7.36 9.94 -1.03
N LEU A 468 8.00 11.11 -1.08
CA LEU A 468 8.14 11.94 -2.29
C LEU A 468 9.60 12.03 -2.76
N GLY A 469 10.44 11.06 -2.37
CA GLY A 469 11.86 10.98 -2.73
C GLY A 469 12.81 11.05 -1.55
N GLU A 470 12.30 11.07 -0.32
CA GLU A 470 13.12 11.03 0.90
C GLU A 470 13.96 9.75 0.93
N GLY A 471 15.29 9.89 1.04
CA GLY A 471 16.20 8.75 0.99
C GLY A 471 16.15 7.93 -0.31
N GLY A 472 15.65 8.52 -1.40
CA GLY A 472 15.46 7.84 -2.68
C GLY A 472 14.22 6.92 -2.72
N ILE A 473 13.34 7.00 -1.71
CA ILE A 473 12.10 6.23 -1.63
C ILE A 473 10.95 7.09 -2.14
N TYR A 474 10.13 6.52 -3.02
CA TYR A 474 8.90 7.12 -3.53
C TYR A 474 7.72 6.21 -3.22
N LEU A 475 6.50 6.78 -3.21
CA LEU A 475 5.27 6.09 -2.91
C LEU A 475 5.25 5.53 -1.47
N HIS A 476 4.50 4.49 -1.24
CA HIS A 476 4.21 3.87 0.06
C HIS A 476 4.50 2.37 0.07
N ALA A 477 4.00 1.65 1.07
CA ALA A 477 4.17 0.21 1.28
C ALA A 477 5.63 -0.22 1.55
N ALA A 478 6.48 0.67 2.06
CA ALA A 478 7.75 0.24 2.63
C ALA A 478 7.48 -0.67 3.84
N PRO A 479 8.27 -1.75 4.03
CA PRO A 479 8.14 -2.56 5.24
C PRO A 479 8.19 -1.68 6.49
N TYR A 480 7.24 -1.86 7.42
CA TYR A 480 7.03 -0.93 8.54
C TYR A 480 8.29 -0.66 9.37
N PHE A 481 9.15 -1.67 9.54
CA PHE A 481 10.41 -1.55 10.31
C PHE A 481 11.46 -0.62 9.68
N MET A 482 11.30 -0.27 8.39
CA MET A 482 12.22 0.62 7.65
C MET A 482 11.49 1.81 7.03
N ALA A 483 10.19 1.90 7.21
CA ALA A 483 9.40 2.98 6.64
C ALA A 483 9.80 4.32 7.26
N PRO A 484 10.00 5.37 6.44
CA PRO A 484 10.20 6.69 6.97
C PRO A 484 8.91 7.23 7.62
N ASP A 485 9.06 8.15 8.57
CA ASP A 485 7.93 8.74 9.30
C ASP A 485 6.87 9.33 8.37
N VAL A 486 7.27 9.84 7.21
CA VAL A 486 6.35 10.37 6.18
C VAL A 486 5.37 9.32 5.63
N GLN A 487 5.64 8.01 5.79
CA GLN A 487 4.71 6.94 5.45
C GLN A 487 3.87 6.47 6.64
N THR A 488 4.28 6.77 7.88
CA THR A 488 3.64 6.25 9.10
C THR A 488 2.99 7.32 9.96
N GLU A 489 3.28 8.61 9.73
CA GLU A 489 2.66 9.72 10.44
C GLU A 489 1.59 10.39 9.56
N VAL A 490 0.35 10.35 10.01
CA VAL A 490 -0.82 10.80 9.27
C VAL A 490 -1.60 11.87 10.03
N PRO A 491 -2.35 12.75 9.34
CA PRO A 491 -3.24 13.71 9.95
C PRO A 491 -4.55 13.04 10.38
N MET A 492 -5.16 13.54 11.45
CA MET A 492 -6.53 13.22 11.85
C MET A 492 -7.28 14.49 12.22
N VAL A 493 -8.56 14.58 11.86
CA VAL A 493 -9.43 15.73 12.14
C VAL A 493 -10.74 15.24 12.72
N LEU A 494 -11.12 15.79 13.87
CA LEU A 494 -12.45 15.63 14.46
C LEU A 494 -13.23 16.93 14.37
N TRP A 495 -14.46 16.84 13.90
CA TRP A 495 -15.43 17.91 13.91
C TRP A 495 -16.78 17.41 14.42
N THR A 496 -17.47 18.26 15.17
CA THR A 496 -18.83 18.00 15.67
C THR A 496 -19.66 19.26 15.52
N SER A 497 -20.93 19.12 15.14
CA SER A 497 -21.83 20.26 15.05
C SER A 497 -22.09 20.86 16.46
N PRO A 498 -22.39 22.18 16.55
CA PRO A 498 -22.76 22.78 17.84
C PRO A 498 -23.94 22.07 18.51
N ALA A 499 -24.94 21.65 17.72
CA ALA A 499 -26.09 20.90 18.24
C ALA A 499 -25.69 19.52 18.78
N TYR A 500 -24.74 18.82 18.15
CA TYR A 500 -24.20 17.56 18.64
C TYR A 500 -23.47 17.79 19.99
N ARG A 501 -22.57 18.79 20.06
CA ARG A 501 -21.85 19.11 21.31
C ARG A 501 -22.79 19.43 22.45
N GLN A 502 -23.85 20.19 22.19
CA GLN A 502 -24.84 20.51 23.18
C GLN A 502 -25.60 19.27 23.67
N ALA A 503 -26.07 18.42 22.75
CA ALA A 503 -26.84 17.23 23.09
C ALA A 503 -26.01 16.19 23.87
N PHE A 504 -24.73 16.03 23.52
CA PHE A 504 -23.83 15.06 24.16
C PHE A 504 -22.99 15.67 25.28
N GLY A 505 -23.15 16.97 25.61
CA GLY A 505 -22.33 17.65 26.62
C GLY A 505 -20.84 17.68 26.28
N LEU A 506 -20.45 17.59 25.02
CA LEU A 506 -19.07 17.38 24.57
C LEU A 506 -18.27 18.70 24.61
N ASN A 507 -17.17 18.69 25.34
CA ASN A 507 -16.25 19.83 25.50
C ASN A 507 -15.09 19.72 24.47
N GLN A 508 -15.15 20.54 23.43
CA GLN A 508 -14.13 20.55 22.37
C GLN A 508 -12.75 21.01 22.88
N GLY A 509 -12.71 21.92 23.89
CA GLY A 509 -11.45 22.36 24.51
C GLY A 509 -10.70 21.20 25.21
N CYS A 510 -11.43 20.27 25.81
CA CYS A 510 -10.89 19.06 26.40
C CYS A 510 -10.27 18.17 25.33
N ILE A 511 -10.96 17.93 24.19
CA ILE A 511 -10.44 17.13 23.08
C ILE A 511 -9.21 17.79 22.46
N THR A 512 -9.23 19.14 22.33
CA THR A 512 -8.07 19.90 21.84
C THR A 512 -6.85 19.75 22.75
N ALA A 513 -7.05 19.64 24.06
CA ALA A 513 -5.94 19.37 24.98
C ALA A 513 -5.34 17.98 24.78
N LYS A 514 -6.17 16.96 24.53
CA LYS A 514 -5.70 15.61 24.17
C LYS A 514 -4.93 15.61 22.83
N ALA A 515 -5.42 16.34 21.83
CA ALA A 515 -4.74 16.47 20.54
C ALA A 515 -3.32 17.04 20.70
N LYS A 516 -3.16 18.06 21.55
CA LYS A 516 -1.86 18.68 21.85
C LYS A 516 -0.91 17.76 22.62
N ALA A 517 -1.41 16.79 23.37
CA ALA A 517 -0.58 15.84 24.11
C ALA A 517 0.14 14.88 23.16
N GLY A 518 -0.38 14.62 21.96
CA GLY A 518 0.22 13.77 20.94
C GLY A 518 0.28 12.28 21.32
N GLY A 519 1.12 11.52 20.60
CA GLY A 519 1.34 10.10 20.89
C GLY A 519 0.19 9.17 20.49
N LEU A 520 -0.68 9.63 19.58
CA LEU A 520 -1.83 8.88 19.11
C LEU A 520 -1.46 7.89 17.99
N THR A 521 -2.26 6.83 17.92
CA THR A 521 -2.17 5.80 16.88
C THR A 521 -3.54 5.58 16.24
N HIS A 522 -3.59 4.83 15.15
CA HIS A 522 -4.84 4.38 14.54
C HIS A 522 -5.75 3.61 15.51
N ASP A 523 -5.20 3.07 16.60
CA ASP A 523 -5.98 2.37 17.62
C ASP A 523 -7.08 3.26 18.22
N ALA A 524 -6.85 4.58 18.24
CA ALA A 524 -7.85 5.54 18.71
C ALA A 524 -9.13 5.55 17.86
N VAL A 525 -9.08 5.14 16.59
CA VAL A 525 -10.22 5.25 15.66
C VAL A 525 -11.41 4.39 16.12
N PHE A 526 -11.16 3.11 16.42
CA PHE A 526 -12.20 2.18 16.87
C PHE A 526 -12.92 2.71 18.11
N HIS A 527 -12.16 3.13 19.11
CA HIS A 527 -12.68 3.54 20.42
C HIS A 527 -13.34 4.92 20.36
N THR A 528 -12.75 5.87 19.62
CA THR A 528 -13.34 7.21 19.44
C THR A 528 -14.67 7.15 18.69
N VAL A 529 -14.80 6.28 17.69
CA VAL A 529 -16.09 6.14 16.99
C VAL A 529 -17.16 5.52 17.89
N LEU A 530 -16.79 4.56 18.75
CA LEU A 530 -17.72 4.06 19.78
C LEU A 530 -18.15 5.18 20.74
N GLY A 531 -17.21 6.04 21.19
CA GLY A 531 -17.52 7.19 22.03
C GLY A 531 -18.42 8.21 21.34
N LEU A 532 -18.12 8.57 20.08
CA LEU A 532 -18.98 9.45 19.28
C LEU A 532 -20.37 8.87 19.04
N ALA A 533 -20.49 7.57 18.91
CA ALA A 533 -21.77 6.87 18.76
C ALA A 533 -22.46 6.56 20.08
N ASP A 534 -21.84 6.91 21.22
CA ASP A 534 -22.29 6.54 22.57
C ASP A 534 -22.68 5.05 22.66
N VAL A 535 -21.76 4.16 22.20
CA VAL A 535 -21.94 2.72 22.28
C VAL A 535 -21.15 2.15 23.44
N GLN A 536 -21.86 1.53 24.37
CA GLN A 536 -21.28 0.87 25.56
C GLN A 536 -21.01 -0.59 25.26
N THR A 537 -19.79 -1.07 25.48
CA THR A 537 -19.33 -2.44 25.29
C THR A 537 -18.02 -2.68 26.04
N ASP A 538 -17.76 -3.91 26.46
CA ASP A 538 -16.49 -4.33 27.07
C ASP A 538 -15.29 -4.19 26.10
N LEU A 539 -15.55 -4.04 24.80
CA LEU A 539 -14.50 -3.77 23.80
C LEU A 539 -13.98 -2.34 23.87
N HIS A 540 -14.73 -1.41 24.44
CA HIS A 540 -14.34 0.01 24.50
C HIS A 540 -13.18 0.22 25.46
N SER A 541 -12.13 0.89 24.98
CA SER A 541 -11.00 1.34 25.80
C SER A 541 -11.06 2.84 26.05
N PRO A 542 -11.37 3.29 27.28
CA PRO A 542 -11.44 4.71 27.60
C PRO A 542 -10.14 5.49 27.33
N VAL A 543 -8.99 4.82 27.45
CA VAL A 543 -7.67 5.43 27.20
C VAL A 543 -7.45 5.78 25.73
N LEU A 544 -8.06 5.05 24.82
CA LEU A 544 -7.93 5.22 23.36
C LEU A 544 -9.08 6.07 22.78
N ASP A 545 -10.10 6.38 23.57
CA ASP A 545 -11.20 7.24 23.13
C ASP A 545 -10.85 8.72 23.33
N LEU A 546 -10.86 9.48 22.25
CA LEU A 546 -10.55 10.90 22.27
C LEU A 546 -11.65 11.75 22.91
N THR A 547 -12.88 11.23 23.02
CA THR A 547 -14.02 11.91 23.63
C THR A 547 -14.19 11.59 25.12
N GLU A 548 -13.60 10.50 25.60
CA GLU A 548 -13.71 10.05 27.00
C GLU A 548 -13.26 11.12 28.01
N GLY A 549 -14.04 11.32 29.04
CA GLY A 549 -13.77 12.35 30.07
C GLY A 549 -13.91 13.79 29.55
N CYS A 550 -14.36 13.99 28.30
CA CYS A 550 -14.64 15.30 27.73
C CYS A 550 -16.15 15.63 27.68
N HIS A 551 -17.00 14.79 28.23
CA HIS A 551 -18.42 15.07 28.41
C HIS A 551 -18.64 15.84 29.71
N ALA A 552 -19.52 16.85 29.68
CA ALA A 552 -19.99 17.49 30.93
C ALA A 552 -20.70 16.43 31.77
N ASN A 553 -20.40 16.38 33.08
CA ASN A 553 -21.14 15.50 33.97
C ASN A 553 -22.64 15.77 33.78
N PRO A 554 -23.47 14.75 33.53
CA PRO A 554 -24.91 14.92 33.53
C PRO A 554 -25.28 15.45 34.94
N SER A 555 -25.75 16.69 34.96
CA SER A 555 -26.22 17.35 36.19
C SER A 555 -27.50 16.69 36.75
#